data_8427d3f5b1c8808d5e9917c973c9a4ab
#
_entry.id   8427d3f5b1c8808d5e9917c973c9a4ab
#
_cell.length_a   1.000
_cell.length_b   1.000
_cell.length_c   1.000
_cell.angle_alpha   90.00
_cell.angle_beta   90.00
_cell.angle_gamma   90.00
#
_symmetry.space_group_name_H-M   'P 1'
#
loop_
_entity.id
_entity.type
_entity.pdbx_description
1 polymer ?
#
loop_
_entity_poly.entity_id
_entity_poly.type
_entity_poly.pdbx_seq_one_letter_code
_entity_poly.pdbx_strand_id
1 'polypeptide(L)'
;MFFDEIQYLKDWEINLKSLVDTYRNIKFIASGSAAAELKKRSNESGAGRFTDFNLPPLTFYEYIHLKDYGQLMHPVMMEWYSGQIPYSTTIDIAKLNKLFIDYINYGGYPEVVFSERIQENPGQFIRHDIIDKVLLRDLPSLYGITDVQELNSLFTMIAYHSGSQFSFEGLSRDSGVKKETLRKYIQYLEAAFLVKKIRRADDTAKAYKREMLFKLYLTNPSLRCALFQPIDENDDALGNMVETAVYAQWIQRDANIAYANWNEGNKKQGEVDIVGINEARQKPDWAVEVKWTDKPFANPSSELKSLETFMKTNGLTHALVTTISETGKKEMPYGCLQFMPVACYAYTVGENTLKATKMTYGL
;
A
#
# COMPACT_ATOMS: atom_id res chain seq x y z
N MET A 1 -2.47 -27.18 -16.03
CA MET A 1 -1.01 -27.37 -15.93
C MET A 1 -0.42 -26.14 -15.29
N PHE A 2 0.55 -26.30 -14.37
CA PHE A 2 1.20 -25.21 -13.66
C PHE A 2 2.66 -25.13 -14.06
N PHE A 3 3.14 -23.91 -14.26
CA PHE A 3 4.54 -23.57 -14.45
C PHE A 3 4.92 -22.58 -13.35
N ASP A 4 5.93 -22.92 -12.57
CA ASP A 4 6.44 -22.08 -11.51
C ASP A 4 7.75 -21.41 -11.94
N GLU A 5 7.95 -20.16 -11.51
CA GLU A 5 9.12 -19.33 -11.83
C GLU A 5 9.43 -19.27 -13.34
N ILE A 6 8.40 -19.07 -14.16
CA ILE A 6 8.49 -19.18 -15.62
C ILE A 6 9.47 -18.19 -16.25
N GLN A 7 9.76 -17.07 -15.57
CA GLN A 7 10.69 -16.04 -16.05
C GLN A 7 12.13 -16.55 -16.27
N TYR A 8 12.50 -17.68 -15.67
CA TYR A 8 13.82 -18.30 -15.90
C TYR A 8 13.88 -19.10 -17.21
N LEU A 9 12.74 -19.38 -17.84
CA LEU A 9 12.71 -20.04 -19.13
C LEU A 9 12.90 -19.01 -20.25
N LYS A 10 13.90 -19.21 -21.09
CA LYS A 10 14.10 -18.36 -22.27
C LYS A 10 12.91 -18.51 -23.23
N ASP A 11 12.44 -17.38 -23.77
CA ASP A 11 11.32 -17.31 -24.72
C ASP A 11 10.03 -18.01 -24.20
N TRP A 12 9.81 -17.95 -22.88
CA TRP A 12 8.68 -18.62 -22.22
C TRP A 12 7.33 -18.20 -22.79
N GLU A 13 7.17 -16.93 -23.16
CA GLU A 13 5.95 -16.37 -23.73
C GLU A 13 5.56 -17.05 -25.05
N ILE A 14 6.55 -17.34 -25.93
CA ILE A 14 6.34 -18.03 -27.21
C ILE A 14 5.96 -19.49 -26.94
N ASN A 15 6.69 -20.14 -26.03
CA ASN A 15 6.44 -21.54 -25.68
C ASN A 15 5.06 -21.71 -25.04
N LEU A 16 4.71 -20.86 -24.07
CA LEU A 16 3.42 -20.90 -23.38
C LEU A 16 2.27 -20.63 -24.36
N LYS A 17 2.43 -19.66 -25.28
CA LYS A 17 1.46 -19.39 -26.35
C LYS A 17 1.25 -20.60 -27.24
N SER A 18 2.32 -21.25 -27.66
CA SER A 18 2.25 -22.47 -28.49
C SER A 18 1.49 -23.58 -27.75
N LEU A 19 1.73 -23.76 -26.46
CA LEU A 19 1.01 -24.75 -25.66
C LEU A 19 -0.48 -24.41 -25.52
N VAL A 20 -0.84 -23.16 -25.28
CA VAL A 20 -2.25 -22.70 -25.18
C VAL A 20 -2.97 -22.89 -26.50
N ASP A 21 -2.33 -22.55 -27.65
CA ASP A 21 -2.92 -22.69 -28.97
C ASP A 21 -3.09 -24.17 -29.38
N THR A 22 -2.17 -25.04 -28.94
CA THR A 22 -2.18 -26.47 -29.27
C THR A 22 -3.16 -27.26 -28.40
N TYR A 23 -3.19 -26.98 -27.11
CA TYR A 23 -3.95 -27.77 -26.12
C TYR A 23 -5.11 -26.95 -25.52
N ARG A 24 -6.11 -26.66 -26.33
CA ARG A 24 -7.26 -25.80 -26.00
C ARG A 24 -8.10 -26.28 -24.81
N ASN A 25 -8.04 -27.56 -24.47
CA ASN A 25 -8.78 -28.17 -23.37
C ASN A 25 -7.98 -28.14 -22.04
N ILE A 26 -6.76 -27.60 -22.02
CA ILE A 26 -5.91 -27.51 -20.85
C ILE A 26 -5.86 -26.06 -20.39
N LYS A 27 -6.16 -25.82 -19.11
CA LYS A 27 -5.90 -24.53 -18.47
C LYS A 27 -4.44 -24.47 -18.02
N PHE A 28 -3.71 -23.47 -18.51
CA PHE A 28 -2.33 -23.21 -18.14
C PHE A 28 -2.29 -22.07 -17.12
N ILE A 29 -1.51 -22.24 -16.06
CA ILE A 29 -1.24 -21.22 -15.05
C ILE A 29 0.27 -21.12 -14.92
N ALA A 30 0.82 -19.92 -15.01
CA ALA A 30 2.23 -19.65 -14.85
C ALA A 30 2.43 -18.64 -13.72
N SER A 31 3.36 -18.92 -12.83
CA SER A 31 3.78 -18.00 -11.77
C SER A 31 5.18 -17.45 -12.06
N GLY A 32 5.49 -16.31 -11.46
CA GLY A 32 6.82 -15.71 -11.50
C GLY A 32 6.95 -14.54 -10.54
N SER A 33 8.13 -14.39 -9.96
CA SER A 33 8.43 -13.37 -8.94
C SER A 33 8.63 -11.95 -9.51
N ALA A 34 8.88 -11.82 -10.80
CA ALA A 34 9.12 -10.53 -11.48
C ALA A 34 7.94 -10.13 -12.36
N ALA A 35 6.83 -9.78 -11.72
CA ALA A 35 5.56 -9.46 -12.37
C ALA A 35 5.66 -8.46 -13.54
N ALA A 36 6.54 -7.46 -13.44
CA ALA A 36 6.68 -6.44 -14.50
C ALA A 36 7.29 -7.01 -15.79
N GLU A 37 8.27 -7.88 -15.70
CA GLU A 37 8.87 -8.50 -16.87
C GLU A 37 7.90 -9.50 -17.49
N LEU A 38 7.19 -10.28 -16.69
CA LEU A 38 6.11 -11.15 -17.14
C LEU A 38 5.02 -10.35 -17.85
N LYS A 39 4.57 -9.24 -17.25
CA LYS A 39 3.54 -8.38 -17.83
C LYS A 39 3.98 -7.72 -19.14
N LYS A 40 5.21 -7.21 -19.21
CA LYS A 40 5.75 -6.60 -20.42
C LYS A 40 5.81 -7.60 -21.59
N ARG A 41 6.34 -8.79 -21.34
CA ARG A 41 6.45 -9.84 -22.36
C ARG A 41 5.09 -10.41 -22.75
N SER A 42 4.17 -10.61 -21.81
CA SER A 42 2.82 -11.09 -22.11
C SER A 42 2.04 -10.11 -23.01
N ASN A 43 2.21 -8.81 -22.80
CA ASN A 43 1.56 -7.77 -23.61
C ASN A 43 2.11 -7.70 -25.05
N GLU A 44 3.40 -7.97 -25.25
CA GLU A 44 4.02 -7.91 -26.59
C GLU A 44 3.67 -9.11 -27.48
N SER A 45 3.51 -10.30 -26.90
CA SER A 45 3.32 -11.53 -27.68
C SER A 45 1.99 -12.27 -27.43
N GLY A 46 1.28 -11.97 -26.38
CA GLY A 46 0.15 -12.76 -25.86
C GLY A 46 -1.20 -12.06 -25.87
N ALA A 47 -1.39 -10.94 -26.59
CA ALA A 47 -2.62 -10.17 -26.58
C ALA A 47 -3.88 -11.05 -26.70
N GLY A 48 -4.74 -11.02 -25.69
CA GLY A 48 -6.01 -11.75 -25.62
C GLY A 48 -5.92 -13.23 -25.21
N ARG A 49 -4.74 -13.76 -24.89
CA ARG A 49 -4.55 -15.17 -24.47
C ARG A 49 -4.20 -15.32 -22.99
N PHE A 50 -3.68 -14.29 -22.36
CA PHE A 50 -3.27 -14.29 -20.96
C PHE A 50 -4.12 -13.33 -20.15
N THR A 51 -4.46 -13.74 -18.95
CA THR A 51 -5.05 -12.88 -17.92
C THR A 51 -4.04 -12.77 -16.80
N ASP A 52 -3.57 -11.55 -16.54
CA ASP A 52 -2.63 -11.28 -15.46
C ASP A 52 -3.37 -11.25 -14.12
N PHE A 53 -2.84 -11.95 -13.14
CA PHE A 53 -3.32 -11.95 -11.78
C PHE A 53 -2.16 -11.61 -10.83
N ASN A 54 -2.27 -10.47 -10.16
CA ASN A 54 -1.30 -10.07 -9.16
C ASN A 54 -1.66 -10.68 -7.80
N LEU A 55 -0.70 -11.30 -7.14
CA LEU A 55 -0.82 -11.82 -5.79
C LEU A 55 0.04 -10.96 -4.84
N PRO A 56 -0.48 -9.85 -4.33
CA PRO A 56 0.25 -9.00 -3.39
C PRO A 56 0.29 -9.62 -1.99
N PRO A 57 1.07 -9.04 -1.06
CA PRO A 57 1.03 -9.43 0.35
C PRO A 57 -0.39 -9.37 0.93
N LEU A 58 -0.63 -10.16 1.98
CA LEU A 58 -1.94 -10.25 2.65
C LEU A 58 -2.43 -8.89 3.13
N THR A 59 -3.71 -8.63 2.95
CA THR A 59 -4.43 -7.52 3.59
C THR A 59 -4.66 -7.82 5.08
N PHE A 60 -4.98 -6.79 5.86
CA PHE A 60 -5.36 -6.99 7.26
C PHE A 60 -6.65 -7.80 7.41
N TYR A 61 -7.59 -7.67 6.46
CA TYR A 61 -8.77 -8.52 6.39
C TYR A 61 -8.38 -10.01 6.26
N GLU A 62 -7.53 -10.36 5.32
CA GLU A 62 -7.06 -11.75 5.13
C GLU A 62 -6.32 -12.26 6.37
N TYR A 63 -5.44 -11.43 6.96
CA TYR A 63 -4.73 -11.77 8.18
C TYR A 63 -5.68 -12.14 9.33
N ILE A 64 -6.71 -11.33 9.58
CA ILE A 64 -7.72 -11.58 10.63
C ILE A 64 -8.45 -12.91 10.39
N HIS A 65 -8.81 -13.20 9.14
CA HIS A 65 -9.49 -14.45 8.80
C HIS A 65 -8.56 -15.66 8.85
N LEU A 66 -7.32 -15.55 8.41
CA LEU A 66 -6.32 -16.62 8.49
C LEU A 66 -5.95 -16.96 9.94
N LYS A 67 -6.00 -16.00 10.84
CA LYS A 67 -5.78 -16.20 12.29
C LYS A 67 -7.05 -16.62 13.05
N ASP A 68 -8.18 -16.85 12.33
CA ASP A 68 -9.48 -17.23 12.89
C ASP A 68 -10.06 -16.22 13.90
N TYR A 69 -9.84 -14.93 13.64
CA TYR A 69 -10.40 -13.83 14.43
C TYR A 69 -11.55 -13.09 13.73
N GLY A 70 -12.13 -13.64 12.66
CA GLY A 70 -13.21 -13.01 11.91
C GLY A 70 -14.44 -12.65 12.76
N GLN A 71 -14.70 -13.42 13.83
CA GLN A 71 -15.80 -13.19 14.77
C GLN A 71 -15.67 -11.90 15.61
N LEU A 72 -14.48 -11.28 15.64
CA LEU A 72 -14.31 -9.98 16.29
C LEU A 72 -14.97 -8.86 15.49
N MET A 73 -15.19 -9.06 14.20
CA MET A 73 -15.62 -8.03 13.27
C MET A 73 -17.10 -8.22 12.91
N HIS A 74 -17.83 -7.11 12.82
CA HIS A 74 -19.21 -7.13 12.34
C HIS A 74 -19.48 -5.90 11.46
N PRO A 75 -20.29 -6.07 10.41
CA PRO A 75 -20.63 -4.99 9.50
C PRO A 75 -21.64 -4.02 10.15
N VAL A 76 -21.45 -2.75 9.88
CA VAL A 76 -22.38 -1.67 10.24
C VAL A 76 -22.51 -0.71 9.07
N MET A 77 -23.54 0.14 9.10
CA MET A 77 -23.75 1.16 8.08
C MET A 77 -23.32 2.53 8.61
N MET A 78 -22.59 3.30 7.80
CA MET A 78 -22.17 4.65 8.09
C MET A 78 -22.83 5.59 7.10
N GLU A 79 -23.36 6.72 7.58
CA GLU A 79 -23.81 7.80 6.71
C GLU A 79 -22.61 8.44 6.01
N TRP A 80 -22.67 8.53 4.69
CA TRP A 80 -21.63 9.13 3.88
C TRP A 80 -22.27 9.93 2.73
N TYR A 81 -22.10 11.26 2.73
CA TYR A 81 -22.83 12.14 1.83
C TYR A 81 -24.35 11.92 1.93
N SER A 82 -25.00 11.61 0.83
CA SER A 82 -26.45 11.36 0.74
C SER A 82 -26.82 9.87 0.84
N GLY A 83 -25.89 9.01 1.15
CA GLY A 83 -26.09 7.57 1.19
C GLY A 83 -25.54 6.90 2.45
N GLN A 84 -25.68 5.58 2.48
CA GLN A 84 -25.08 4.75 3.51
C GLN A 84 -24.03 3.83 2.86
N ILE A 85 -22.88 3.70 3.49
CA ILE A 85 -21.83 2.79 3.07
C ILE A 85 -21.55 1.75 4.18
N PRO A 86 -21.32 0.48 3.81
CA PRO A 86 -20.95 -0.52 4.79
C PRO A 86 -19.48 -0.33 5.21
N TYR A 87 -19.24 -0.51 6.50
CA TYR A 87 -17.92 -0.66 7.07
C TYR A 87 -17.94 -1.71 8.18
N SER A 88 -16.77 -2.15 8.61
CA SER A 88 -16.66 -3.15 9.67
C SER A 88 -16.16 -2.51 10.96
N THR A 89 -16.84 -2.78 12.06
CA THR A 89 -16.42 -2.41 13.40
C THR A 89 -16.12 -3.67 14.23
N THR A 90 -15.64 -3.49 15.45
CA THR A 90 -15.23 -4.60 16.32
C THR A 90 -15.92 -4.55 17.67
N ILE A 91 -16.09 -5.72 18.29
CA ILE A 91 -16.57 -5.86 19.66
C ILE A 91 -15.46 -5.65 20.71
N ASP A 92 -14.18 -5.71 20.29
CA ASP A 92 -13.02 -5.57 21.17
C ASP A 92 -11.89 -4.82 20.44
N ILE A 93 -11.90 -3.50 20.59
CA ILE A 93 -10.92 -2.63 19.93
C ILE A 93 -9.49 -2.83 20.47
N ALA A 94 -9.33 -3.12 21.75
CA ALA A 94 -8.00 -3.33 22.33
C ALA A 94 -7.34 -4.58 21.71
N LYS A 95 -8.10 -5.67 21.58
CA LYS A 95 -7.63 -6.88 20.91
C LYS A 95 -7.36 -6.64 19.41
N LEU A 96 -8.24 -5.92 18.72
CA LEU A 96 -8.06 -5.62 17.31
C LEU A 96 -6.80 -4.77 17.06
N ASN A 97 -6.53 -3.78 17.92
CA ASN A 97 -5.33 -2.95 17.83
C ASN A 97 -4.05 -3.76 18.05
N LYS A 98 -4.06 -4.70 18.99
CA LYS A 98 -2.93 -5.63 19.18
C LYS A 98 -2.70 -6.47 17.92
N LEU A 99 -3.77 -7.04 17.35
CA LEU A 99 -3.69 -7.81 16.10
C LEU A 99 -3.23 -6.93 14.92
N PHE A 100 -3.54 -5.63 14.93
CA PHE A 100 -3.08 -4.72 13.90
C PHE A 100 -1.58 -4.43 14.01
N ILE A 101 -1.03 -4.29 15.23
CA ILE A 101 0.42 -4.19 15.44
C ILE A 101 1.13 -5.51 15.05
N ASP A 102 0.53 -6.65 15.41
CA ASP A 102 1.05 -7.96 14.97
C ASP A 102 1.04 -8.09 13.44
N TYR A 103 -0.02 -7.60 12.76
CA TYR A 103 -0.08 -7.54 11.31
C TYR A 103 1.01 -6.64 10.71
N ILE A 104 1.25 -5.48 11.31
CA ILE A 104 2.32 -4.56 10.88
C ILE A 104 3.68 -5.27 10.91
N ASN A 105 3.93 -6.09 11.91
CA ASN A 105 5.20 -6.81 12.07
C ASN A 105 5.28 -8.10 11.25
N TYR A 106 4.17 -8.85 11.12
CA TYR A 106 4.22 -10.24 10.67
C TYR A 106 3.15 -10.60 9.61
N GLY A 107 2.21 -9.71 9.32
CA GLY A 107 0.97 -10.04 8.61
C GLY A 107 1.08 -10.15 7.09
N GLY A 108 2.24 -9.87 6.50
CA GLY A 108 2.37 -9.77 5.04
C GLY A 108 2.35 -11.10 4.28
N TYR A 109 2.77 -12.17 4.91
CA TYR A 109 3.05 -13.45 4.23
C TYR A 109 2.49 -14.63 5.02
N PRO A 110 1.76 -15.57 4.37
CA PRO A 110 1.14 -16.70 5.06
C PRO A 110 2.11 -17.52 5.91
N GLU A 111 3.32 -17.78 5.40
CA GLU A 111 4.34 -18.55 6.12
C GLU A 111 4.72 -17.89 7.45
N VAL A 112 4.81 -16.56 7.47
CA VAL A 112 5.11 -15.79 8.70
C VAL A 112 3.92 -15.82 9.65
N VAL A 113 2.68 -15.70 9.12
CA VAL A 113 1.46 -15.70 9.93
C VAL A 113 1.27 -17.00 10.70
N PHE A 114 1.62 -18.15 10.11
CA PHE A 114 1.39 -19.46 10.70
C PHE A 114 2.57 -20.06 11.44
N SER A 115 3.76 -19.48 11.34
CA SER A 115 4.98 -20.04 11.93
C SER A 115 5.52 -19.18 13.07
N GLU A 116 5.26 -19.59 14.32
CA GLU A 116 5.84 -18.96 15.51
C GLU A 116 7.39 -18.93 15.43
N ARG A 117 7.99 -20.00 14.92
CA ARG A 117 9.43 -20.07 14.70
C ARG A 117 9.95 -18.97 13.77
N ILE A 118 9.20 -18.63 12.72
CA ILE A 118 9.56 -17.52 11.82
C ILE A 118 9.37 -16.18 12.53
N GLN A 119 8.33 -16.05 13.35
CA GLN A 119 8.05 -14.82 14.11
C GLN A 119 9.10 -14.57 15.22
N GLU A 120 9.77 -15.58 15.73
CA GLU A 120 10.92 -15.42 16.64
C GLU A 120 12.13 -14.76 15.94
N ASN A 121 12.27 -14.97 14.62
CA ASN A 121 13.32 -14.33 13.81
C ASN A 121 12.81 -13.99 12.40
N PRO A 122 11.85 -13.06 12.26
CA PRO A 122 11.21 -12.71 10.99
C PRO A 122 12.20 -12.15 9.98
N GLY A 123 13.25 -11.48 10.47
CA GLY A 123 14.32 -10.95 9.64
C GLY A 123 15.02 -12.02 8.82
N GLN A 124 15.21 -13.19 9.36
CA GLN A 124 15.87 -14.27 8.63
C GLN A 124 15.02 -14.76 7.44
N PHE A 125 13.74 -15.06 7.67
CA PHE A 125 12.85 -15.58 6.62
C PHE A 125 12.48 -14.51 5.59
N ILE A 126 11.86 -13.39 6.02
CA ILE A 126 11.38 -12.36 5.10
C ILE A 126 12.56 -11.74 4.36
N ARG A 127 13.70 -11.56 5.02
CA ARG A 127 14.90 -11.03 4.40
C ARG A 127 15.46 -11.97 3.34
N HIS A 128 15.76 -13.22 3.70
CA HIS A 128 16.44 -14.15 2.78
C HIS A 128 15.52 -14.65 1.67
N ASP A 129 14.30 -15.06 2.01
CA ASP A 129 13.44 -15.73 1.05
C ASP A 129 12.60 -14.75 0.22
N ILE A 130 12.44 -13.51 0.67
CA ILE A 130 11.66 -12.49 -0.05
C ILE A 130 12.55 -11.36 -0.53
N ILE A 131 13.19 -10.60 0.38
CA ILE A 131 13.91 -9.38 0.02
C ILE A 131 15.20 -9.72 -0.75
N ASP A 132 16.07 -10.55 -0.17
CA ASP A 132 17.37 -10.87 -0.77
C ASP A 132 17.20 -11.63 -2.09
N LYS A 133 16.23 -12.54 -2.19
CA LYS A 133 15.90 -13.22 -3.45
C LYS A 133 15.57 -12.21 -4.55
N VAL A 134 14.73 -11.24 -4.25
CA VAL A 134 14.33 -10.22 -5.23
C VAL A 134 15.48 -9.25 -5.54
N LEU A 135 16.15 -8.70 -4.52
CA LEU A 135 17.16 -7.65 -4.72
C LEU A 135 18.49 -8.18 -5.24
N LEU A 136 18.92 -9.37 -4.79
CA LEU A 136 20.25 -9.89 -5.10
C LEU A 136 20.25 -10.87 -6.29
N ARG A 137 19.09 -11.38 -6.68
CA ARG A 137 18.98 -12.40 -7.73
C ARG A 137 18.03 -11.99 -8.86
N ASP A 138 16.75 -11.75 -8.54
CA ASP A 138 15.72 -11.58 -9.58
C ASP A 138 15.89 -10.27 -10.34
N LEU A 139 15.93 -9.13 -9.65
CA LEU A 139 16.09 -7.82 -10.29
C LEU A 139 17.43 -7.67 -11.04
N PRO A 140 18.58 -8.07 -10.48
CA PRO A 140 19.84 -8.05 -11.22
C PRO A 140 19.83 -8.90 -12.49
N SER A 141 19.27 -10.11 -12.41
CA SER A 141 19.18 -11.01 -13.55
C SER A 141 18.28 -10.48 -14.67
N LEU A 142 17.15 -9.86 -14.33
CA LEU A 142 16.14 -9.39 -15.29
C LEU A 142 16.48 -8.05 -15.92
N TYR A 143 17.06 -7.15 -15.15
CA TYR A 143 17.30 -5.76 -15.57
C TYR A 143 18.77 -5.42 -15.78
N GLY A 144 19.68 -6.37 -15.61
CA GLY A 144 21.11 -6.17 -15.80
C GLY A 144 21.71 -5.19 -14.77
N ILE A 145 21.23 -5.23 -13.52
CA ILE A 145 21.74 -4.37 -12.46
C ILE A 145 23.13 -4.88 -12.05
N THR A 146 24.12 -4.04 -12.19
CA THR A 146 25.52 -4.37 -11.85
C THR A 146 25.88 -3.99 -10.43
N ASP A 147 25.30 -2.91 -9.90
CA ASP A 147 25.50 -2.47 -8.52
C ASP A 147 24.32 -2.85 -7.63
N VAL A 148 24.37 -4.08 -7.14
CA VAL A 148 23.36 -4.64 -6.25
C VAL A 148 23.40 -3.98 -4.86
N GLN A 149 24.56 -3.48 -4.43
CA GLN A 149 24.71 -2.81 -3.14
C GLN A 149 23.99 -1.46 -3.12
N GLU A 150 24.07 -0.69 -4.21
CA GLU A 150 23.29 0.55 -4.35
C GLU A 150 21.79 0.29 -4.26
N LEU A 151 21.29 -0.74 -4.96
CA LEU A 151 19.87 -1.11 -4.92
C LEU A 151 19.43 -1.52 -3.51
N ASN A 152 20.20 -2.34 -2.83
CA ASN A 152 19.91 -2.80 -1.48
C ASN A 152 19.94 -1.64 -0.47
N SER A 153 20.91 -0.74 -0.57
CA SER A 153 21.01 0.44 0.29
C SER A 153 19.84 1.39 0.08
N LEU A 154 19.42 1.60 -1.18
CA LEU A 154 18.24 2.38 -1.50
C LEU A 154 16.98 1.77 -0.91
N PHE A 155 16.78 0.46 -1.06
CA PHE A 155 15.61 -0.22 -0.50
C PHE A 155 15.60 -0.14 1.04
N THR A 156 16.73 -0.35 1.70
CA THR A 156 16.86 -0.24 3.16
C THR A 156 16.51 1.16 3.65
N MET A 157 16.97 2.20 2.95
CA MET A 157 16.63 3.59 3.26
C MET A 157 15.12 3.86 3.08
N ILE A 158 14.52 3.39 1.99
CA ILE A 158 13.08 3.50 1.75
C ILE A 158 12.29 2.77 2.84
N ALA A 159 12.71 1.57 3.23
CA ALA A 159 12.04 0.79 4.27
C ALA A 159 12.09 1.47 5.64
N TYR A 160 13.21 2.11 5.97
CA TYR A 160 13.34 2.89 7.21
C TYR A 160 12.42 4.12 7.22
N HIS A 161 12.30 4.79 6.09
CA HIS A 161 11.52 6.02 5.90
C HIS A 161 10.20 5.80 5.14
N SER A 162 9.60 4.62 5.25
CA SER A 162 8.31 4.34 4.59
C SER A 162 7.25 5.36 5.01
N GLY A 163 6.51 5.89 4.03
CA GLY A 163 5.55 6.96 4.25
C GLY A 163 6.13 8.38 4.23
N SER A 164 7.45 8.52 4.25
CA SER A 164 8.08 9.84 4.14
C SER A 164 8.06 10.39 2.72
N GLN A 165 8.18 11.71 2.62
CA GLN A 165 8.25 12.42 1.36
C GLN A 165 9.69 12.42 0.81
N PHE A 166 9.84 12.04 -0.44
CA PHE A 166 11.13 12.01 -1.15
C PHE A 166 11.14 12.95 -2.36
N SER A 167 12.35 13.31 -2.78
CA SER A 167 12.64 13.88 -4.10
C SER A 167 13.81 13.13 -4.73
N PHE A 168 13.87 13.08 -6.06
CA PHE A 168 15.00 12.46 -6.75
C PHE A 168 16.31 13.23 -6.50
N GLU A 169 16.23 14.54 -6.27
CA GLU A 169 17.36 15.39 -5.86
C GLU A 169 17.89 15.00 -4.47
N GLY A 170 16.98 14.87 -3.50
CA GLY A 170 17.32 14.44 -2.13
C GLY A 170 17.93 13.06 -2.12
N LEU A 171 17.23 12.09 -2.74
CA LEU A 171 17.70 10.70 -2.83
C LEU A 171 19.09 10.62 -3.49
N SER A 172 19.33 11.39 -4.57
CA SER A 172 20.62 11.38 -5.26
C SER A 172 21.75 11.97 -4.42
N ARG A 173 21.45 13.05 -3.68
CA ARG A 173 22.45 13.66 -2.77
C ARG A 173 22.79 12.72 -1.61
N ASP A 174 21.78 12.07 -1.03
CA ASP A 174 21.93 11.29 0.20
C ASP A 174 22.50 9.89 -0.07
N SER A 175 22.24 9.31 -1.25
CA SER A 175 22.75 8.00 -1.68
C SER A 175 24.00 8.06 -2.56
N GLY A 176 24.31 9.20 -3.17
CA GLY A 176 25.33 9.30 -4.20
C GLY A 176 24.96 8.72 -5.57
N VAL A 177 23.79 8.09 -5.69
CA VAL A 177 23.30 7.44 -6.91
C VAL A 177 22.72 8.47 -7.87
N LYS A 178 22.99 8.33 -9.17
CA LYS A 178 22.46 9.25 -10.20
C LYS A 178 20.94 9.18 -10.27
N LYS A 179 20.27 10.33 -10.47
CA LYS A 179 18.81 10.44 -10.55
C LYS A 179 18.17 9.47 -11.54
N GLU A 180 18.78 9.28 -12.70
CA GLU A 180 18.26 8.35 -13.72
C GLU A 180 18.32 6.89 -13.26
N THR A 181 19.35 6.51 -12.53
CA THR A 181 19.48 5.20 -11.91
C THR A 181 18.44 5.01 -10.81
N LEU A 182 18.24 6.02 -9.94
CA LEU A 182 17.22 6.00 -8.89
C LEU A 182 15.80 5.84 -9.46
N ARG A 183 15.48 6.53 -10.56
CA ARG A 183 14.19 6.36 -11.25
C ARG A 183 13.97 4.91 -11.68
N LYS A 184 14.97 4.28 -12.28
CA LYS A 184 14.92 2.88 -12.70
C LYS A 184 14.80 1.95 -11.49
N TYR A 185 15.61 2.16 -10.46
CA TYR A 185 15.56 1.32 -9.26
C TYR A 185 14.19 1.38 -8.57
N ILE A 186 13.59 2.57 -8.42
CA ILE A 186 12.25 2.70 -7.86
C ILE A 186 11.22 1.96 -8.75
N GLN A 187 11.30 2.09 -10.07
CA GLN A 187 10.42 1.34 -10.99
C GLN A 187 10.58 -0.18 -10.83
N TYR A 188 11.81 -0.66 -10.67
CA TYR A 188 12.07 -2.10 -10.46
C TYR A 188 11.55 -2.60 -9.11
N LEU A 189 11.72 -1.80 -8.05
CA LEU A 189 11.18 -2.10 -6.73
C LEU A 189 9.65 -2.09 -6.71
N GLU A 190 9.01 -1.17 -7.44
CA GLU A 190 7.55 -1.16 -7.64
C GLU A 190 7.09 -2.39 -8.42
N ALA A 191 7.79 -2.73 -9.50
CA ALA A 191 7.51 -3.91 -10.30
C ALA A 191 7.65 -5.22 -9.54
N ALA A 192 8.57 -5.27 -8.59
CA ALA A 192 8.79 -6.42 -7.71
C ALA A 192 7.86 -6.44 -6.48
N PHE A 193 6.88 -5.54 -6.40
CA PHE A 193 5.97 -5.41 -5.25
C PHE A 193 6.67 -5.22 -3.90
N LEU A 194 7.81 -4.54 -3.87
CA LEU A 194 8.49 -4.18 -2.62
C LEU A 194 8.09 -2.79 -2.14
N VAL A 195 7.88 -1.86 -3.06
CA VAL A 195 7.46 -0.49 -2.74
C VAL A 195 6.32 -0.03 -3.63
N LYS A 196 5.61 1.00 -3.19
CA LYS A 196 4.62 1.74 -3.97
C LYS A 196 4.91 3.22 -3.89
N LYS A 197 5.04 3.86 -5.06
CA LYS A 197 5.16 5.31 -5.15
C LYS A 197 3.77 5.96 -5.20
N ILE A 198 3.54 6.91 -4.30
CA ILE A 198 2.30 7.69 -4.24
C ILE A 198 2.59 9.12 -4.69
N ARG A 199 1.83 9.58 -5.66
CA ARG A 199 1.97 10.91 -6.23
C ARG A 199 1.50 11.99 -5.27
N ARG A 200 2.14 13.14 -5.36
CA ARG A 200 1.73 14.37 -4.67
C ARG A 200 0.66 15.11 -5.49
N ALA A 201 -0.35 15.60 -4.81
CA ALA A 201 -1.28 16.61 -5.31
C ALA A 201 -1.10 17.91 -4.53
N ASP A 202 -1.53 19.03 -5.11
CA ASP A 202 -1.58 20.33 -4.42
C ASP A 202 -2.85 20.44 -3.52
N ASP A 203 -3.08 21.59 -2.92
CA ASP A 203 -4.25 21.89 -2.11
C ASP A 203 -5.58 21.83 -2.88
N THR A 204 -5.53 21.90 -4.23
CA THR A 204 -6.69 21.73 -5.13
C THR A 204 -6.79 20.31 -5.72
N ALA A 205 -6.01 19.37 -5.19
CA ALA A 205 -5.89 17.99 -5.64
C ALA A 205 -5.41 17.81 -7.09
N LYS A 206 -4.81 18.82 -7.69
CA LYS A 206 -4.21 18.72 -9.01
C LYS A 206 -2.81 18.10 -8.91
N ALA A 207 -2.52 17.22 -9.85
CA ALA A 207 -1.17 16.69 -9.99
C ALA A 207 -0.20 17.82 -10.41
N TYR A 208 0.96 17.86 -9.77
CA TYR A 208 2.02 18.78 -10.18
C TYR A 208 2.53 18.42 -11.59
N LYS A 209 2.75 19.43 -12.44
CA LYS A 209 3.30 19.24 -13.80
C LYS A 209 4.66 18.56 -13.82
N ARG A 210 5.46 18.74 -12.76
CA ARG A 210 6.72 18.02 -12.52
C ARG A 210 6.63 17.33 -11.18
N GLU A 211 6.82 16.02 -11.18
CA GLU A 211 6.87 15.22 -9.97
C GLU A 211 8.20 15.48 -9.25
N MET A 212 8.23 16.56 -8.46
CA MET A 212 9.39 16.92 -7.66
C MET A 212 9.43 16.15 -6.33
N LEU A 213 8.25 15.91 -5.77
CA LEU A 213 8.06 15.24 -4.48
C LEU A 213 7.05 14.10 -4.62
N PHE A 214 7.30 13.00 -3.92
CA PHE A 214 6.44 11.83 -3.86
C PHE A 214 6.66 11.10 -2.54
N LYS A 215 5.70 10.29 -2.10
CA LYS A 215 5.88 9.36 -0.98
C LYS A 215 6.19 7.96 -1.50
N LEU A 216 7.00 7.22 -0.75
CA LEU A 216 7.26 5.80 -0.99
C LEU A 216 6.78 5.01 0.23
N TYR A 217 5.96 4.01 -0.01
CA TYR A 217 5.50 3.07 1.00
C TYR A 217 6.01 1.67 0.67
N LEU A 218 6.34 0.91 1.69
CA LEU A 218 6.46 -0.53 1.54
C LEU A 218 5.10 -1.10 1.14
N THR A 219 5.08 -2.10 0.28
CA THR A 219 3.83 -2.77 -0.12
C THR A 219 3.18 -3.56 1.01
N ASN A 220 3.99 -3.92 2.01
CA ASN A 220 3.51 -4.40 3.30
C ASN A 220 4.48 -3.95 4.41
N PRO A 221 3.97 -3.49 5.57
CA PRO A 221 4.80 -3.00 6.65
C PRO A 221 5.74 -4.07 7.26
N SER A 222 5.41 -5.37 7.16
CA SER A 222 6.24 -6.45 7.67
C SER A 222 7.61 -6.57 6.97
N LEU A 223 7.77 -5.98 5.79
CA LEU A 223 9.08 -5.85 5.13
C LEU A 223 10.07 -5.02 5.97
N ARG A 224 9.57 -4.03 6.75
CA ARG A 224 10.42 -3.27 7.67
C ARG A 224 10.92 -4.15 8.81
N CYS A 225 10.06 -4.99 9.39
CA CYS A 225 10.42 -5.91 10.46
C CYS A 225 11.55 -6.88 10.05
N ALA A 226 11.62 -7.21 8.76
CA ALA A 226 12.68 -8.05 8.21
C ALA A 226 14.07 -7.39 8.16
N LEU A 227 14.11 -6.07 8.07
CA LEU A 227 15.35 -5.29 7.97
C LEU A 227 15.76 -4.67 9.32
N PHE A 228 14.77 -4.43 10.18
CA PHE A 228 14.91 -3.80 11.49
C PHE A 228 14.20 -4.65 12.53
N GLN A 229 14.18 -4.19 13.77
CA GLN A 229 13.43 -4.88 14.80
C GLN A 229 11.92 -4.69 14.67
N PRO A 230 11.09 -5.63 15.15
CA PRO A 230 9.66 -5.42 15.30
C PRO A 230 9.37 -4.16 16.11
N ILE A 231 8.29 -3.47 15.76
CA ILE A 231 7.84 -2.27 16.47
C ILE A 231 6.79 -2.62 17.52
N ASP A 232 6.76 -1.85 18.61
CA ASP A 232 5.73 -1.92 19.64
C ASP A 232 4.90 -0.62 19.71
N GLU A 233 4.01 -0.53 20.69
CA GLU A 233 3.08 0.59 20.86
C GLU A 233 3.79 1.94 21.15
N ASN A 234 5.05 1.90 21.60
CA ASN A 234 5.83 3.07 21.98
C ASN A 234 6.91 3.44 20.96
N ASP A 235 7.02 2.69 19.86
CA ASP A 235 8.03 2.95 18.83
C ASP A 235 7.67 4.20 18.02
N ASP A 236 8.63 5.11 17.87
CA ASP A 236 8.46 6.35 17.10
C ASP A 236 8.09 6.09 15.63
N ALA A 237 8.47 4.93 15.10
CA ALA A 237 8.12 4.52 13.74
C ALA A 237 6.66 4.06 13.59
N LEU A 238 5.93 3.81 14.69
CA LEU A 238 4.60 3.22 14.63
C LEU A 238 3.63 4.06 13.78
N GLY A 239 3.65 5.38 13.92
CA GLY A 239 2.79 6.28 13.12
C GLY A 239 2.96 6.08 11.62
N ASN A 240 4.21 6.08 11.13
CA ASN A 240 4.53 5.84 9.73
C ASN A 240 4.18 4.41 9.27
N MET A 241 4.31 3.43 10.16
CA MET A 241 3.97 2.04 9.85
C MET A 241 2.47 1.81 9.81
N VAL A 242 1.70 2.51 10.64
CA VAL A 242 0.24 2.54 10.56
C VAL A 242 -0.23 3.13 9.22
N GLU A 243 0.34 4.26 8.81
CA GLU A 243 0.05 4.86 7.49
C GLU A 243 0.45 3.90 6.35
N THR A 244 1.63 3.27 6.44
CA THR A 244 2.08 2.24 5.48
C THR A 244 1.10 1.06 5.45
N ALA A 245 0.63 0.58 6.60
CA ALA A 245 -0.34 -0.51 6.69
C ALA A 245 -1.68 -0.15 6.04
N VAL A 246 -2.14 1.09 6.19
CA VAL A 246 -3.34 1.60 5.53
C VAL A 246 -3.16 1.64 4.01
N TYR A 247 -2.05 2.20 3.53
CA TYR A 247 -1.75 2.21 2.10
C TYR A 247 -1.62 0.81 1.51
N ALA A 248 -1.07 -0.14 2.25
CA ALA A 248 -0.95 -1.54 1.84
C ALA A 248 -2.30 -2.17 1.46
N GLN A 249 -3.41 -1.74 2.10
CA GLN A 249 -4.75 -2.25 1.79
C GLN A 249 -5.26 -1.83 0.41
N TRP A 250 -4.71 -0.75 -0.16
CA TRP A 250 -5.10 -0.22 -1.47
C TRP A 250 -4.30 -0.79 -2.65
N ILE A 251 -3.22 -1.53 -2.40
CA ILE A 251 -2.25 -1.94 -3.45
C ILE A 251 -2.90 -2.83 -4.51
N GLN A 252 -3.81 -3.70 -4.11
CA GLN A 252 -4.52 -4.60 -5.04
C GLN A 252 -5.60 -3.88 -5.86
N ARG A 253 -5.99 -2.67 -5.44
CA ARG A 253 -7.04 -1.91 -6.08
C ARG A 253 -6.41 -0.86 -6.98
N ASP A 254 -6.86 -0.80 -8.22
CA ASP A 254 -6.52 0.31 -9.13
C ASP A 254 -7.30 1.57 -8.72
N ALA A 255 -6.95 2.10 -7.55
CA ALA A 255 -7.55 3.29 -7.00
C ALA A 255 -6.65 4.50 -7.31
N ASN A 256 -7.25 5.52 -7.91
CA ASN A 256 -6.56 6.78 -8.18
C ASN A 256 -6.42 7.60 -6.89
N ILE A 257 -5.48 7.19 -6.03
CA ILE A 257 -5.17 7.85 -4.76
C ILE A 257 -3.89 8.65 -4.85
N ALA A 258 -3.84 9.73 -4.10
CA ALA A 258 -2.69 10.62 -3.93
C ALA A 258 -2.61 11.04 -2.45
N TYR A 259 -1.53 11.67 -2.05
CA TYR A 259 -1.52 12.52 -0.86
C TYR A 259 -1.54 13.98 -1.29
N ALA A 260 -2.20 14.83 -0.53
CA ALA A 260 -2.14 16.26 -0.77
C ALA A 260 -1.08 16.91 0.12
N ASN A 261 -0.22 17.70 -0.46
CA ASN A 261 0.78 18.46 0.29
C ASN A 261 1.04 19.78 -0.41
N TRP A 262 0.94 20.89 0.33
CA TRP A 262 1.14 22.23 -0.20
C TRP A 262 2.00 23.07 0.74
N ASN A 263 2.67 24.06 0.15
CA ASN A 263 3.47 25.04 0.85
C ASN A 263 3.22 26.40 0.22
N GLU A 264 2.44 27.23 0.88
CA GLU A 264 2.14 28.60 0.47
C GLU A 264 3.11 29.60 1.13
N GLY A 265 4.36 29.60 0.67
CA GLY A 265 5.39 30.47 1.24
C GLY A 265 5.64 30.20 2.73
N ASN A 266 6.09 31.20 3.48
CA ASN A 266 6.51 31.02 4.87
C ASN A 266 5.34 30.85 5.89
N LYS A 267 4.07 30.72 5.47
CA LYS A 267 2.95 30.83 6.41
C LYS A 267 1.88 29.74 6.39
N LYS A 268 1.81 28.88 5.37
CA LYS A 268 0.77 27.82 5.32
C LYS A 268 1.31 26.57 4.65
N GLN A 269 1.83 25.68 5.44
CA GLN A 269 2.14 24.33 5.02
C GLN A 269 1.01 23.41 5.49
N GLY A 270 0.58 22.49 4.62
CA GLY A 270 -0.45 21.51 4.97
C GLY A 270 -0.26 20.19 4.24
N GLU A 271 -0.74 19.14 4.85
CA GLU A 271 -0.76 17.80 4.29
C GLU A 271 -2.08 17.10 4.63
N VAL A 272 -2.56 16.26 3.70
CA VAL A 272 -3.64 15.29 3.91
C VAL A 272 -3.15 13.95 3.40
N ASP A 273 -3.25 12.93 4.24
CA ASP A 273 -2.57 11.66 4.04
C ASP A 273 -3.08 10.91 2.81
N ILE A 274 -4.40 10.77 2.62
CA ILE A 274 -4.98 10.07 1.48
C ILE A 274 -6.08 10.91 0.85
N VAL A 275 -6.02 11.08 -0.47
CA VAL A 275 -7.01 11.78 -1.27
C VAL A 275 -7.40 10.90 -2.46
N GLY A 276 -8.67 10.58 -2.56
CA GLY A 276 -9.23 9.90 -3.74
C GLY A 276 -9.56 10.90 -4.83
N ILE A 277 -8.93 10.75 -6.00
CA ILE A 277 -9.09 11.64 -7.13
C ILE A 277 -10.05 11.04 -8.16
N ASN A 278 -11.09 11.76 -8.49
CA ASN A 278 -11.98 11.41 -9.58
C ASN A 278 -11.27 11.64 -10.92
N GLU A 279 -11.13 10.60 -11.71
CA GLU A 279 -10.39 10.67 -12.97
C GLU A 279 -11.06 11.58 -14.01
N ALA A 280 -12.38 11.53 -14.11
CA ALA A 280 -13.12 12.31 -15.09
C ALA A 280 -13.14 13.81 -14.74
N ARG A 281 -13.27 14.15 -13.45
CA ARG A 281 -13.37 15.54 -12.98
C ARG A 281 -12.02 16.14 -12.60
N GLN A 282 -10.98 15.31 -12.38
CA GLN A 282 -9.68 15.69 -11.82
C GLN A 282 -9.82 16.51 -10.52
N LYS A 283 -10.76 16.08 -9.66
CA LYS A 283 -11.06 16.69 -8.37
C LYS A 283 -11.13 15.62 -7.30
N PRO A 284 -10.87 15.94 -6.04
CA PRO A 284 -11.03 14.99 -4.95
C PRO A 284 -12.52 14.64 -4.76
N ASP A 285 -12.78 13.36 -4.55
CA ASP A 285 -14.09 12.86 -4.16
C ASP A 285 -14.18 12.63 -2.65
N TRP A 286 -13.06 12.30 -2.01
CA TRP A 286 -12.97 12.02 -0.58
C TRP A 286 -11.55 12.23 -0.07
N ALA A 287 -11.42 12.38 1.24
CA ALA A 287 -10.15 12.54 1.92
C ALA A 287 -10.14 11.73 3.23
N VAL A 288 -8.98 11.20 3.58
CA VAL A 288 -8.73 10.48 4.85
C VAL A 288 -7.47 11.03 5.49
N GLU A 289 -7.58 11.33 6.77
CA GLU A 289 -6.44 11.66 7.64
C GLU A 289 -6.14 10.45 8.51
N VAL A 290 -4.92 9.92 8.43
CA VAL A 290 -4.51 8.71 9.14
C VAL A 290 -3.82 9.10 10.44
N LYS A 291 -4.40 8.70 11.58
CA LYS A 291 -3.85 8.98 12.91
C LYS A 291 -3.90 7.74 13.78
N TRP A 292 -2.82 7.51 14.52
CA TRP A 292 -2.73 6.54 15.60
C TRP A 292 -2.81 7.27 16.96
N THR A 293 -3.89 8.01 17.15
CA THR A 293 -4.19 8.76 18.40
C THR A 293 -5.65 9.18 18.43
N ASP A 294 -6.23 9.33 19.61
CA ASP A 294 -7.60 9.82 19.80
C ASP A 294 -7.69 11.37 19.95
N LYS A 295 -6.55 12.08 19.91
CA LYS A 295 -6.50 13.55 20.01
C LYS A 295 -7.39 14.25 18.97
N PRO A 296 -7.42 13.86 17.69
CA PRO A 296 -8.28 14.49 16.68
C PRO A 296 -9.77 14.35 16.98
N PHE A 297 -10.18 13.25 17.63
CA PHE A 297 -11.56 13.12 18.09
C PHE A 297 -11.87 14.09 19.23
N ALA A 298 -10.98 14.22 20.20
CA ALA A 298 -11.18 15.17 21.31
C ALA A 298 -11.16 16.64 20.84
N ASN A 299 -10.19 17.01 19.98
CA ASN A 299 -9.92 18.40 19.58
C ASN A 299 -9.73 18.57 18.06
N PRO A 300 -10.78 18.36 17.23
CA PRO A 300 -10.64 18.37 15.79
C PRO A 300 -10.14 19.71 15.21
N SER A 301 -10.57 20.83 15.77
CA SER A 301 -10.20 22.17 15.28
C SER A 301 -8.70 22.50 15.47
N SER A 302 -8.03 21.90 16.43
CA SER A 302 -6.58 22.10 16.63
C SER A 302 -5.76 21.12 15.83
N GLU A 303 -6.22 19.85 15.74
CA GLU A 303 -5.48 18.73 15.19
C GLU A 303 -5.62 18.57 13.67
N LEU A 304 -6.72 19.09 13.06
CA LEU A 304 -7.08 18.80 11.67
C LEU A 304 -7.12 20.06 10.78
N LYS A 305 -6.27 21.05 11.06
CA LYS A 305 -6.23 22.33 10.30
C LYS A 305 -5.95 22.14 8.81
N SER A 306 -5.07 21.20 8.47
CA SER A 306 -4.77 20.89 7.07
C SER A 306 -5.97 20.27 6.36
N LEU A 307 -6.61 19.29 7.00
CA LEU A 307 -7.83 18.66 6.47
C LEU A 307 -8.97 19.67 6.32
N GLU A 308 -9.18 20.56 7.30
CA GLU A 308 -10.14 21.66 7.22
C GLU A 308 -9.88 22.56 6.00
N THR A 309 -8.63 22.98 5.81
CA THR A 309 -8.22 23.81 4.67
C THR A 309 -8.50 23.10 3.35
N PHE A 310 -8.11 21.82 3.25
CA PHE A 310 -8.32 21.02 2.05
C PHE A 310 -9.80 20.80 1.74
N MET A 311 -10.62 20.50 2.74
CA MET A 311 -12.07 20.34 2.58
C MET A 311 -12.71 21.64 2.06
N LYS A 312 -12.39 22.79 2.66
CA LYS A 312 -12.91 24.12 2.23
C LYS A 312 -12.49 24.44 0.80
N THR A 313 -11.23 24.25 0.45
CA THR A 313 -10.69 24.54 -0.89
C THR A 313 -11.36 23.70 -1.98
N ASN A 314 -11.67 22.44 -1.68
CA ASN A 314 -12.20 21.49 -2.66
C ASN A 314 -13.72 21.29 -2.58
N GLY A 315 -14.39 21.94 -1.65
CA GLY A 315 -15.85 21.78 -1.45
C GLY A 315 -16.23 20.37 -0.97
N LEU A 316 -15.35 19.68 -0.26
CA LEU A 316 -15.67 18.41 0.35
C LEU A 316 -16.51 18.64 1.60
N THR A 317 -17.65 17.99 1.66
CA THR A 317 -18.58 18.08 2.81
C THR A 317 -18.35 16.94 3.82
N HIS A 318 -17.58 15.95 3.47
CA HIS A 318 -17.26 14.80 4.35
C HIS A 318 -15.79 14.42 4.23
N ALA A 319 -15.19 14.06 5.35
CA ALA A 319 -13.87 13.43 5.40
C ALA A 319 -13.83 12.38 6.52
N LEU A 320 -12.92 11.43 6.39
CA LEU A 320 -12.69 10.41 7.38
C LEU A 320 -11.38 10.70 8.13
N VAL A 321 -11.40 10.49 9.42
CA VAL A 321 -10.22 10.62 10.31
C VAL A 321 -10.07 9.33 11.09
N THR A 322 -8.90 8.72 11.04
CA THR A 322 -8.67 7.52 11.85
C THR A 322 -8.25 7.89 13.28
N THR A 323 -8.49 6.97 14.20
CA THR A 323 -8.23 7.07 15.64
C THR A 323 -7.61 5.77 16.14
N ILE A 324 -7.24 5.69 17.41
CA ILE A 324 -6.91 4.40 18.05
C ILE A 324 -8.20 3.65 18.43
N SER A 325 -9.15 4.34 19.07
CA SER A 325 -10.31 3.69 19.69
C SER A 325 -11.63 4.40 19.45
N GLU A 326 -11.61 5.69 19.19
CA GLU A 326 -12.81 6.50 19.13
C GLU A 326 -13.55 6.33 17.80
N THR A 327 -14.87 6.23 17.89
CA THR A 327 -15.78 6.14 16.74
C THR A 327 -16.87 7.18 16.89
N GLY A 328 -17.24 7.83 15.81
CA GLY A 328 -18.34 8.79 15.83
C GLY A 328 -18.31 9.78 14.69
N LYS A 329 -19.25 10.71 14.75
CA LYS A 329 -19.46 11.77 13.77
C LYS A 329 -19.38 13.12 14.47
N LYS A 330 -18.69 14.08 13.87
CA LYS A 330 -18.66 15.47 14.33
C LYS A 330 -19.00 16.41 13.19
N GLU A 331 -20.04 17.22 13.41
CA GLU A 331 -20.39 18.31 12.50
C GLU A 331 -19.50 19.51 12.77
N MET A 332 -18.78 19.95 11.76
CA MET A 332 -17.89 21.10 11.79
C MET A 332 -18.45 22.21 10.88
N PRO A 333 -18.07 23.48 11.05
CA PRO A 333 -18.53 24.56 10.17
C PRO A 333 -18.20 24.37 8.68
N TYR A 334 -17.27 23.47 8.38
CA TYR A 334 -16.79 23.18 7.03
C TYR A 334 -17.23 21.81 6.49
N GLY A 335 -17.97 21.04 7.24
CA GLY A 335 -18.47 19.73 6.83
C GLY A 335 -18.48 18.72 7.97
N CYS A 336 -18.76 17.48 7.65
CA CYS A 336 -18.84 16.38 8.57
C CYS A 336 -17.53 15.58 8.61
N LEU A 337 -17.03 15.33 9.81
CA LEU A 337 -15.90 14.44 10.06
C LEU A 337 -16.40 13.12 10.63
N GLN A 338 -16.11 12.02 9.93
CA GLN A 338 -16.36 10.68 10.41
C GLN A 338 -15.10 10.12 11.03
N PHE A 339 -15.20 9.64 12.28
CA PHE A 339 -14.08 9.03 13.01
C PHE A 339 -14.28 7.52 13.12
N MET A 340 -13.21 6.77 12.94
CA MET A 340 -13.18 5.33 13.18
C MET A 340 -11.77 4.84 13.53
N PRO A 341 -11.64 3.77 14.31
CA PRO A 341 -10.33 3.19 14.60
C PRO A 341 -9.63 2.75 13.32
N VAL A 342 -8.32 3.06 13.23
CA VAL A 342 -7.53 2.76 12.02
C VAL A 342 -7.50 1.27 11.70
N ALA A 343 -7.52 0.39 12.70
CA ALA A 343 -7.60 -1.05 12.49
C ALA A 343 -8.93 -1.45 11.83
N CYS A 344 -10.06 -0.84 12.22
CA CYS A 344 -11.36 -1.05 11.55
C CYS A 344 -11.33 -0.51 10.11
N TYR A 345 -10.72 0.65 9.89
CA TYR A 345 -10.54 1.22 8.55
C TYR A 345 -9.71 0.30 7.65
N ALA A 346 -8.54 -0.14 8.12
CA ALA A 346 -7.66 -1.04 7.37
C ALA A 346 -8.37 -2.36 7.03
N TYR A 347 -9.08 -2.96 7.99
CA TYR A 347 -9.89 -4.15 7.74
C TYR A 347 -10.95 -3.92 6.65
N THR A 348 -11.72 -2.82 6.76
CA THR A 348 -12.78 -2.48 5.80
C THR A 348 -12.23 -2.25 4.40
N VAL A 349 -11.12 -1.54 4.27
CA VAL A 349 -10.47 -1.30 2.97
C VAL A 349 -9.97 -2.61 2.38
N GLY A 350 -9.31 -3.46 3.18
CA GLY A 350 -8.84 -4.78 2.76
C GLY A 350 -9.99 -5.67 2.26
N GLU A 351 -11.10 -5.74 3.00
CA GLU A 351 -12.30 -6.47 2.59
C GLU A 351 -12.86 -5.98 1.25
N ASN A 352 -13.04 -4.66 1.11
CA ASN A 352 -13.55 -4.05 -0.11
C ASN A 352 -12.63 -4.24 -1.31
N THR A 353 -11.33 -4.21 -1.09
CA THR A 353 -10.31 -4.47 -2.12
C THR A 353 -10.44 -5.90 -2.64
N LEU A 354 -10.55 -6.90 -1.78
CA LEU A 354 -10.74 -8.29 -2.20
C LEU A 354 -12.08 -8.53 -2.91
N LYS A 355 -13.17 -7.91 -2.44
CA LYS A 355 -14.47 -7.98 -3.13
C LYS A 355 -14.37 -7.41 -4.55
N ALA A 356 -13.70 -6.28 -4.73
CA ALA A 356 -13.48 -5.68 -6.05
C ALA A 356 -12.62 -6.59 -6.94
N THR A 357 -11.55 -7.18 -6.41
CA THR A 357 -10.68 -8.12 -7.14
C THR A 357 -11.46 -9.37 -7.59
N LYS A 358 -12.27 -9.97 -6.71
CA LYS A 358 -13.12 -11.10 -7.07
C LYS A 358 -14.09 -10.77 -8.21
N MET A 359 -14.72 -9.59 -8.16
CA MET A 359 -15.61 -9.13 -9.24
C MET A 359 -14.87 -8.97 -10.58
N THR A 360 -13.66 -8.42 -10.55
CA THR A 360 -12.86 -8.19 -11.76
C THR A 360 -12.46 -9.50 -12.44
N TYR A 361 -12.13 -10.53 -11.67
CA TYR A 361 -11.66 -11.82 -12.20
C TYR A 361 -12.75 -12.91 -12.26
N GLY A 362 -13.98 -12.62 -11.80
CA GLY A 362 -15.08 -13.58 -11.80
C GLY A 362 -14.84 -14.76 -10.85
N LEU A 363 -14.20 -14.55 -9.71
CA LEU A 363 -13.87 -15.57 -8.70
C LEU A 363 -14.95 -15.68 -7.63
#